data_9cb721837713a3caea5d64eb4d67d09a
#
_entry.id   9cb721837713a3caea5d64eb4d67d09a
#
_cell.length_a   1.000
_cell.length_b   1.000
_cell.length_c   1.000
_cell.angle_alpha   90.00
_cell.angle_beta   90.00
_cell.angle_gamma   90.00
#
_symmetry.space_group_name_H-M   'P 1'
#
loop_
_entity.id
_entity.type
_entity.pdbx_description
1 polymer ?
#
loop_
_entity_poly.entity_id
_entity_poly.type
_entity_poly.pdbx_seq_one_letter_code
_entity_poly.pdbx_strand_id
1 'polypeptide(L)'
;MSQYRYVTRVALTVAMGGFLMGFDASVISGVVKFIETQFDLSKIELGWAVSSLTLTATLAMMVSGPLSDRIGRRKVLFLAAILYAVSAISSALAPSFVVLVIARMIGGLGVGASLIIAPMYIAEIAPPAVRGRMVSFNQLNIVVGISVAFFTNYLILRLGQSDAGWAQSLMFEQYNWRWMLGLETLPAVLYFFGLYFVPESPRWLLLNGREEEARAILTHAVGEAEAHKELDEIHASLAKDAGKEKVSVMELFAPAMKLVLTIGVVVAIIQQATGINAVFFYAPMIFEQSGIGTDASFAQAVLVGLINLVFTVVAILFIDRIGRKPLLIFGLSGIALSMSVLAFGFSSATYTITGEALAKLPTEVNVPAVADLQDTTFESDVEFKQALLDVLGDELATRYESDFINAAIAMNPWLVLFGVLGFVASFAVSIGPVMWVLFSELFPNRIRGIAISFVGLINSAVSFGVQLVFPWELANFGSATTFLIYGIFAAIGLVFVALILPETKGRSLEELETMLVKNPA
;
A
#
# COMPACT_ATOMS: atom_id res chain seq x y z
N MET A 1 5.59 -33.97 -10.49
CA MET A 1 6.01 -33.17 -9.31
C MET A 1 7.22 -32.25 -9.54
N SER A 2 8.21 -32.64 -10.39
CA SER A 2 9.40 -31.79 -10.64
C SER A 2 9.09 -30.50 -11.43
N GLN A 3 8.19 -30.57 -12.41
CA GLN A 3 7.81 -29.45 -13.30
C GLN A 3 7.16 -28.29 -12.54
N TYR A 4 6.19 -28.56 -11.66
CA TYR A 4 5.59 -27.52 -10.83
C TYR A 4 6.59 -26.85 -9.86
N ARG A 5 7.65 -27.58 -9.45
CA ARG A 5 8.71 -26.98 -8.61
C ARG A 5 9.50 -25.89 -9.34
N TYR A 6 9.78 -26.10 -10.65
CA TYR A 6 10.48 -25.09 -11.45
C TYR A 6 9.64 -23.81 -11.57
N VAL A 7 8.40 -23.93 -12.03
CA VAL A 7 7.49 -22.78 -12.17
C VAL A 7 7.27 -22.06 -10.82
N THR A 8 7.10 -22.83 -9.73
CA THR A 8 6.94 -22.25 -8.39
C THR A 8 8.16 -21.46 -7.95
N ARG A 9 9.38 -21.95 -8.20
CA ARG A 9 10.62 -21.22 -7.87
C ARG A 9 10.71 -19.92 -8.67
N VAL A 10 10.46 -19.98 -9.97
CA VAL A 10 10.48 -18.81 -10.85
C VAL A 10 9.41 -17.80 -10.39
N ALA A 11 8.18 -18.26 -10.13
CA ALA A 11 7.09 -17.40 -9.66
C ALA A 11 7.41 -16.74 -8.31
N LEU A 12 7.97 -17.49 -7.35
CA LEU A 12 8.38 -16.93 -6.05
C LEU A 12 9.51 -15.91 -6.19
N THR A 13 10.49 -16.18 -7.06
CA THR A 13 11.57 -15.21 -7.31
C THR A 13 11.01 -13.92 -7.91
N VAL A 14 10.12 -14.00 -8.89
CA VAL A 14 9.51 -12.82 -9.50
C VAL A 14 8.58 -12.11 -8.52
N ALA A 15 7.84 -12.85 -7.68
CA ALA A 15 6.97 -12.31 -6.64
C ALA A 15 7.74 -11.54 -5.54
N MET A 16 9.07 -11.66 -5.44
CA MET A 16 9.88 -10.78 -4.60
C MET A 16 9.78 -9.31 -4.99
N GLY A 17 9.46 -9.00 -6.26
CA GLY A 17 9.11 -7.64 -6.66
C GLY A 17 7.89 -7.10 -5.91
N GLY A 18 6.90 -7.97 -5.64
CA GLY A 18 5.77 -7.65 -4.77
C GLY A 18 6.19 -7.44 -3.31
N PHE A 19 7.09 -8.27 -2.79
CA PHE A 19 7.64 -8.09 -1.44
C PHE A 19 8.32 -6.73 -1.28
N LEU A 20 9.18 -6.35 -2.22
CA LEU A 20 9.87 -5.06 -2.21
C LEU A 20 8.88 -3.90 -2.29
N MET A 21 7.85 -4.00 -3.12
CA MET A 21 6.78 -3.02 -3.18
C MET A 21 6.10 -2.82 -1.82
N GLY A 22 5.71 -3.92 -1.15
CA GLY A 22 5.08 -3.86 0.16
C GLY A 22 6.00 -3.31 1.24
N PHE A 23 7.29 -3.67 1.18
CA PHE A 23 8.31 -3.21 2.12
C PHE A 23 8.56 -1.70 1.94
N ASP A 24 8.89 -1.23 0.73
CA ASP A 24 9.19 0.18 0.43
C ASP A 24 8.01 1.09 0.75
N ALA A 25 6.79 0.66 0.42
CA ALA A 25 5.59 1.42 0.75
C ALA A 25 5.40 1.59 2.27
N SER A 26 5.68 0.56 3.07
CA SER A 26 5.34 0.55 4.50
C SER A 26 6.49 0.94 5.43
N VAL A 27 7.74 0.81 4.99
CA VAL A 27 8.91 1.18 5.81
C VAL A 27 8.90 2.66 6.21
N ILE A 28 8.33 3.52 5.37
CA ILE A 28 8.21 4.96 5.63
C ILE A 28 7.43 5.25 6.93
N SER A 29 6.55 4.37 7.36
CA SER A 29 5.74 4.55 8.57
C SER A 29 6.58 4.70 9.84
N GLY A 30 7.73 4.01 9.91
CA GLY A 30 8.68 4.14 11.01
C GLY A 30 9.61 5.34 10.87
N VAL A 31 9.68 5.92 9.68
CA VAL A 31 10.63 6.99 9.33
C VAL A 31 10.03 8.38 9.56
N VAL A 32 8.72 8.53 9.31
CA VAL A 32 7.97 9.81 9.30
C VAL A 32 8.30 10.69 10.49
N LYS A 33 8.21 10.15 11.71
CA LYS A 33 8.48 10.88 12.96
C LYS A 33 9.88 11.47 13.00
N PHE A 34 10.89 10.72 12.59
CA PHE A 34 12.29 11.12 12.70
C PHE A 34 12.69 12.13 11.64
N ILE A 35 12.18 12.02 10.41
CA ILE A 35 12.48 12.97 9.34
C ILE A 35 11.77 14.32 9.56
N GLU A 36 10.58 14.31 10.17
CA GLU A 36 9.84 15.52 10.51
C GLU A 36 10.68 16.45 11.37
N THR A 37 11.26 15.92 12.44
CA THR A 37 12.11 16.69 13.36
C THR A 37 13.49 16.98 12.78
N GLN A 38 14.11 16.04 12.04
CA GLN A 38 15.46 16.23 11.53
C GLN A 38 15.55 17.27 10.43
N PHE A 39 14.53 17.37 9.59
CA PHE A 39 14.50 18.31 8.44
C PHE A 39 13.56 19.49 8.65
N ASP A 40 12.98 19.64 9.85
CA ASP A 40 12.03 20.71 10.19
C ASP A 40 10.90 20.82 9.16
N LEU A 41 10.19 19.71 8.94
CA LEU A 41 9.19 19.60 7.88
C LEU A 41 7.83 20.14 8.30
N SER A 42 7.22 20.93 7.44
CA SER A 42 5.79 21.22 7.52
C SER A 42 4.96 19.93 7.29
N LYS A 43 3.72 19.91 7.76
CA LYS A 43 2.83 18.74 7.62
C LYS A 43 2.57 18.36 6.15
N ILE A 44 2.58 19.32 5.22
CA ILE A 44 2.48 19.05 3.77
C ILE A 44 3.77 18.45 3.22
N GLU A 45 4.94 18.94 3.63
CA GLU A 45 6.22 18.34 3.23
C GLU A 45 6.34 16.91 3.76
N LEU A 46 5.89 16.66 4.98
CA LEU A 46 5.82 15.30 5.54
C LEU A 46 4.93 14.39 4.69
N GLY A 47 3.74 14.88 4.31
CA GLY A 47 2.84 14.19 3.37
C GLY A 47 3.50 13.93 2.02
N TRP A 48 4.29 14.89 1.51
CA TRP A 48 5.05 14.74 0.27
C TRP A 48 6.14 13.66 0.36
N ALA A 49 6.86 13.57 1.49
CA ALA A 49 7.84 12.51 1.72
C ALA A 49 7.24 11.11 1.56
N VAL A 50 5.98 10.93 1.98
CA VAL A 50 5.25 9.66 1.88
C VAL A 50 4.66 9.45 0.49
N SER A 51 3.92 10.44 -0.02
CA SER A 51 3.11 10.31 -1.24
C SER A 51 3.93 10.37 -2.54
N SER A 52 5.13 10.95 -2.53
CA SER A 52 6.00 11.08 -3.71
C SER A 52 6.32 9.73 -4.39
N LEU A 53 6.47 8.67 -3.62
CA LEU A 53 6.62 7.30 -4.12
C LEU A 53 5.39 6.86 -4.92
N THR A 54 4.18 7.10 -4.41
CA THR A 54 2.92 6.74 -5.08
C THR A 54 2.75 7.49 -6.39
N LEU A 55 3.14 8.77 -6.44
CA LEU A 55 3.10 9.56 -7.67
C LEU A 55 3.95 8.92 -8.78
N THR A 56 5.21 8.65 -8.50
CA THR A 56 6.12 8.07 -9.51
C THR A 56 5.80 6.61 -9.82
N ALA A 57 5.28 5.85 -8.86
CA ALA A 57 4.76 4.51 -9.12
C ALA A 57 3.61 4.53 -10.13
N THR A 58 2.69 5.49 -10.00
CA THR A 58 1.58 5.67 -10.94
C THR A 58 2.09 5.97 -12.35
N LEU A 59 3.06 6.87 -12.49
CA LEU A 59 3.67 7.18 -13.79
C LEU A 59 4.40 5.97 -14.40
N ALA A 60 5.13 5.23 -13.57
CA ALA A 60 5.83 4.03 -14.01
C ALA A 60 4.88 2.92 -14.47
N MET A 61 3.74 2.72 -13.80
CA MET A 61 2.72 1.76 -14.22
C MET A 61 2.23 2.02 -15.66
N MET A 62 2.06 3.29 -16.05
CA MET A 62 1.61 3.65 -17.40
C MET A 62 2.62 3.28 -18.49
N VAL A 63 3.92 3.30 -18.18
CA VAL A 63 5.01 3.09 -19.14
C VAL A 63 5.52 1.65 -19.12
N SER A 64 5.41 0.94 -18.00
CA SER A 64 6.06 -0.36 -17.79
C SER A 64 5.55 -1.45 -18.73
N GLY A 65 4.25 -1.48 -19.05
CA GLY A 65 3.69 -2.42 -20.03
C GLY A 65 4.34 -2.26 -21.42
N PRO A 66 4.18 -1.10 -22.08
CA PRO A 66 4.84 -0.84 -23.37
C PRO A 66 6.36 -1.01 -23.36
N LEU A 67 7.02 -0.64 -22.27
CA LEU A 67 8.47 -0.84 -22.13
C LEU A 67 8.81 -2.33 -22.12
N SER A 68 8.06 -3.13 -21.36
CA SER A 68 8.29 -4.57 -21.26
C SER A 68 8.04 -5.31 -22.60
N ASP A 69 7.11 -4.80 -23.42
CA ASP A 69 6.88 -5.35 -24.75
C ASP A 69 8.09 -5.13 -25.68
N ARG A 70 8.80 -4.00 -25.50
CA ARG A 70 9.97 -3.67 -26.33
C ARG A 70 11.24 -4.39 -25.88
N ILE A 71 11.56 -4.39 -24.59
CA ILE A 71 12.86 -4.85 -24.08
C ILE A 71 12.82 -6.21 -23.38
N GLY A 72 11.62 -6.73 -23.10
CA GLY A 72 11.39 -8.00 -22.37
C GLY A 72 10.98 -7.80 -20.92
N ARG A 73 10.22 -8.76 -20.39
CA ARG A 73 9.69 -8.70 -19.03
C ARG A 73 10.83 -8.78 -18.02
N ARG A 74 11.72 -9.74 -18.20
CA ARG A 74 12.86 -9.97 -17.32
C ARG A 74 13.75 -8.73 -17.17
N LYS A 75 14.03 -8.01 -18.27
CA LYS A 75 14.86 -6.80 -18.22
C LYS A 75 14.19 -5.67 -17.45
N VAL A 76 12.87 -5.51 -17.55
CA VAL A 76 12.13 -4.51 -16.76
C VAL A 76 12.17 -4.86 -15.28
N LEU A 77 12.08 -6.15 -14.92
CA LEU A 77 12.23 -6.59 -13.52
C LEU A 77 13.65 -6.33 -12.99
N PHE A 78 14.70 -6.54 -13.80
CA PHE A 78 16.06 -6.16 -13.43
C PHE A 78 16.19 -4.65 -13.20
N LEU A 79 15.61 -3.84 -14.08
CA LEU A 79 15.58 -2.39 -13.90
C LEU A 79 14.88 -2.01 -12.60
N ALA A 80 13.74 -2.62 -12.30
CA ALA A 80 13.03 -2.40 -11.04
C ALA A 80 13.89 -2.77 -9.82
N ALA A 81 14.59 -3.92 -9.84
CA ALA A 81 15.49 -4.32 -8.76
C ALA A 81 16.62 -3.31 -8.52
N ILE A 82 17.20 -2.77 -9.59
CA ILE A 82 18.22 -1.70 -9.52
C ILE A 82 17.62 -0.44 -8.91
N LEU A 83 16.42 -0.02 -9.36
CA LEU A 83 15.76 1.18 -8.87
C LEU A 83 15.44 1.06 -7.37
N TYR A 84 14.99 -0.10 -6.88
CA TYR A 84 14.81 -0.35 -5.44
C TYR A 84 16.12 -0.22 -4.67
N ALA A 85 17.20 -0.87 -5.13
CA ALA A 85 18.49 -0.80 -4.46
C ALA A 85 19.06 0.63 -4.42
N VAL A 86 18.97 1.35 -5.54
CA VAL A 86 19.40 2.76 -5.64
C VAL A 86 18.56 3.64 -4.72
N SER A 87 17.24 3.46 -4.69
CA SER A 87 16.33 4.19 -3.80
C SER A 87 16.69 3.95 -2.34
N ALA A 88 16.81 2.69 -1.91
CA ALA A 88 17.10 2.33 -0.54
C ALA A 88 18.44 2.94 -0.06
N ILE A 89 19.49 2.79 -0.86
CA ILE A 89 20.82 3.33 -0.53
C ILE A 89 20.79 4.86 -0.50
N SER A 90 20.20 5.50 -1.52
CA SER A 90 20.15 6.95 -1.61
C SER A 90 19.28 7.56 -0.52
N SER A 91 18.18 6.90 -0.15
CA SER A 91 17.32 7.32 0.95
C SER A 91 18.03 7.22 2.29
N ALA A 92 18.73 6.12 2.55
CA ALA A 92 19.51 5.93 3.78
C ALA A 92 20.64 6.97 3.93
N LEU A 93 21.25 7.39 2.83
CA LEU A 93 22.35 8.34 2.80
C LEU A 93 21.90 9.79 2.55
N ALA A 94 20.60 10.05 2.46
CA ALA A 94 20.09 11.38 2.11
C ALA A 94 20.55 12.47 3.10
N PRO A 95 21.27 13.50 2.62
CA PRO A 95 21.74 14.59 3.47
C PRO A 95 20.68 15.68 3.67
N SER A 96 19.63 15.69 2.85
CA SER A 96 18.58 16.70 2.87
C SER A 96 17.23 16.09 2.50
N PHE A 97 16.16 16.77 2.84
CA PHE A 97 14.79 16.39 2.49
C PHE A 97 14.59 16.21 0.98
N VAL A 98 15.11 17.13 0.17
CA VAL A 98 14.97 17.06 -1.29
C VAL A 98 15.61 15.79 -1.85
N VAL A 99 16.79 15.40 -1.37
CA VAL A 99 17.47 14.16 -1.80
C VAL A 99 16.67 12.94 -1.36
N LEU A 100 16.11 12.95 -0.14
CA LEU A 100 15.24 11.87 0.32
C LEU A 100 14.01 11.71 -0.57
N VAL A 101 13.33 12.79 -0.91
CA VAL A 101 12.15 12.76 -1.81
C VAL A 101 12.53 12.23 -3.19
N ILE A 102 13.63 12.69 -3.78
CA ILE A 102 14.09 12.20 -5.09
C ILE A 102 14.42 10.70 -5.02
N ALA A 103 15.09 10.26 -3.95
CA ALA A 103 15.40 8.85 -3.75
C ALA A 103 14.13 8.00 -3.65
N ARG A 104 13.11 8.45 -2.90
CA ARG A 104 11.80 7.80 -2.80
C ARG A 104 11.08 7.77 -4.17
N MET A 105 11.15 8.86 -4.94
CA MET A 105 10.60 8.89 -6.30
C MET A 105 11.26 7.86 -7.23
N ILE A 106 12.57 7.62 -7.09
CA ILE A 106 13.27 6.55 -7.81
C ILE A 106 12.72 5.18 -7.41
N GLY A 107 12.49 4.94 -6.11
CA GLY A 107 11.84 3.72 -5.60
C GLY A 107 10.45 3.52 -6.19
N GLY A 108 9.65 4.59 -6.25
CA GLY A 108 8.34 4.55 -6.86
C GLY A 108 8.34 4.06 -8.32
N LEU A 109 9.36 4.41 -9.11
CA LEU A 109 9.51 3.86 -10.47
C LEU A 109 9.67 2.33 -10.44
N GLY A 110 10.44 1.80 -9.49
CA GLY A 110 10.60 0.35 -9.27
C GLY A 110 9.29 -0.31 -8.83
N VAL A 111 8.57 0.33 -7.89
CA VAL A 111 7.25 -0.11 -7.40
C VAL A 111 6.26 -0.24 -8.56
N GLY A 112 6.09 0.81 -9.36
CA GLY A 112 5.14 0.82 -10.47
C GLY A 112 5.47 -0.21 -11.55
N ALA A 113 6.77 -0.40 -11.86
CA ALA A 113 7.21 -1.42 -12.79
C ALA A 113 6.92 -2.84 -12.26
N SER A 114 7.26 -3.12 -11.00
CA SER A 114 7.03 -4.44 -10.39
C SER A 114 5.55 -4.77 -10.26
N LEU A 115 4.71 -3.78 -9.93
CA LEU A 115 3.27 -3.98 -9.74
C LEU A 115 2.58 -4.51 -11.00
N ILE A 116 3.03 -4.08 -12.17
CA ILE A 116 2.47 -4.51 -13.46
C ILE A 116 3.19 -5.75 -13.99
N ILE A 117 4.53 -5.76 -13.99
CA ILE A 117 5.28 -6.76 -14.72
C ILE A 117 5.40 -8.09 -13.96
N ALA A 118 5.48 -8.07 -12.62
CA ALA A 118 5.61 -9.31 -11.87
C ALA A 118 4.40 -10.24 -12.03
N PRO A 119 3.14 -9.81 -11.77
CA PRO A 119 1.97 -10.68 -11.99
C PRO A 119 1.78 -11.05 -13.46
N MET A 120 2.08 -10.15 -14.41
CA MET A 120 2.03 -10.42 -15.84
C MET A 120 3.01 -11.54 -16.22
N TYR A 121 4.27 -11.45 -15.80
CA TYR A 121 5.28 -12.47 -16.07
C TYR A 121 4.88 -13.83 -15.47
N ILE A 122 4.42 -13.83 -14.21
CA ILE A 122 3.96 -15.06 -13.53
C ILE A 122 2.81 -15.70 -14.31
N ALA A 123 1.86 -14.90 -14.82
CA ALA A 123 0.75 -15.39 -15.62
C ALA A 123 1.20 -15.94 -16.98
N GLU A 124 2.27 -15.41 -17.58
CA GLU A 124 2.81 -15.85 -18.87
C GLU A 124 3.63 -17.15 -18.79
N ILE A 125 4.24 -17.45 -17.61
CA ILE A 125 5.05 -18.67 -17.43
C ILE A 125 4.29 -19.80 -16.73
N ALA A 126 3.22 -19.49 -16.01
CA ALA A 126 2.49 -20.47 -15.22
C ALA A 126 1.47 -21.24 -16.06
N PRO A 127 1.47 -22.59 -15.97
CA PRO A 127 0.45 -23.42 -16.62
C PRO A 127 -0.97 -23.02 -16.18
N PRO A 128 -1.98 -23.14 -17.07
CA PRO A 128 -3.37 -22.75 -16.78
C PRO A 128 -3.90 -23.33 -15.47
N ALA A 129 -3.61 -24.59 -15.19
CA ALA A 129 -4.09 -25.31 -13.99
C ALA A 129 -3.64 -24.70 -12.65
N VAL A 130 -2.52 -23.96 -12.63
CA VAL A 130 -1.94 -23.38 -11.40
C VAL A 130 -1.73 -21.87 -11.50
N ARG A 131 -2.04 -21.25 -12.64
CA ARG A 131 -1.78 -19.82 -12.93
C ARG A 131 -2.34 -18.90 -11.86
N GLY A 132 -3.62 -19.05 -11.49
CA GLY A 132 -4.25 -18.22 -10.46
C GLY A 132 -3.51 -18.30 -9.12
N ARG A 133 -3.14 -19.52 -8.69
CA ARG A 133 -2.37 -19.71 -7.44
C ARG A 133 -0.98 -19.08 -7.52
N MET A 134 -0.29 -19.16 -8.65
CA MET A 134 1.04 -18.56 -8.82
C MET A 134 0.97 -17.04 -8.80
N VAL A 135 -0.03 -16.43 -9.44
CA VAL A 135 -0.27 -14.98 -9.40
C VAL A 135 -0.61 -14.50 -7.98
N SER A 136 -1.36 -15.30 -7.20
CA SER A 136 -1.67 -14.99 -5.80
C SER A 136 -0.42 -14.92 -4.92
N PHE A 137 0.69 -15.58 -5.29
CA PHE A 137 1.97 -15.41 -4.58
C PHE A 137 2.48 -13.98 -4.63
N ASN A 138 2.25 -13.24 -5.72
CA ASN A 138 2.63 -11.84 -5.79
C ASN A 138 1.88 -11.00 -4.75
N GLN A 139 0.55 -11.18 -4.66
CA GLN A 139 -0.25 -10.48 -3.65
C GLN A 139 0.14 -10.86 -2.22
N LEU A 140 0.39 -12.14 -1.96
CA LEU A 140 0.84 -12.59 -0.65
C LEU A 140 2.20 -11.98 -0.28
N ASN A 141 3.14 -11.93 -1.24
CA ASN A 141 4.45 -11.31 -1.01
C ASN A 141 4.36 -9.81 -0.72
N ILE A 142 3.43 -9.07 -1.36
CA ILE A 142 3.18 -7.65 -1.02
C ILE A 142 2.83 -7.52 0.47
N VAL A 143 1.89 -8.31 0.95
CA VAL A 143 1.42 -8.24 2.34
C VAL A 143 2.49 -8.72 3.32
N VAL A 144 3.28 -9.73 2.95
CA VAL A 144 4.45 -10.16 3.74
C VAL A 144 5.47 -9.02 3.81
N GLY A 145 5.75 -8.32 2.69
CA GLY A 145 6.64 -7.16 2.66
C GLY A 145 6.19 -6.05 3.61
N ILE A 146 4.90 -5.71 3.61
CA ILE A 146 4.29 -4.77 4.57
C ILE A 146 4.55 -5.20 6.02
N SER A 147 4.27 -6.47 6.34
CA SER A 147 4.45 -6.99 7.70
C SER A 147 5.90 -6.98 8.14
N VAL A 148 6.82 -7.35 7.24
CA VAL A 148 8.26 -7.33 7.51
C VAL A 148 8.77 -5.90 7.69
N ALA A 149 8.27 -4.92 6.94
CA ALA A 149 8.64 -3.51 7.11
C ALA A 149 8.26 -3.00 8.51
N PHE A 150 7.05 -3.25 8.98
CA PHE A 150 6.66 -2.89 10.35
C PHE A 150 7.53 -3.57 11.40
N PHE A 151 7.81 -4.86 11.22
CA PHE A 151 8.66 -5.61 12.15
C PHE A 151 10.10 -5.08 12.17
N THR A 152 10.69 -4.80 11.02
CA THR A 152 12.06 -4.27 10.94
C THR A 152 12.17 -2.85 11.50
N ASN A 153 11.16 -2.00 11.29
CA ASN A 153 11.09 -0.68 11.92
C ASN A 153 11.11 -0.80 13.45
N TYR A 154 10.25 -1.67 14.01
CA TYR A 154 10.24 -1.96 15.45
C TYR A 154 11.57 -2.52 15.95
N LEU A 155 12.15 -3.47 15.21
CA LEU A 155 13.43 -4.07 15.57
C LEU A 155 14.56 -3.03 15.61
N ILE A 156 14.65 -2.15 14.60
CA ILE A 156 15.67 -1.09 14.55
C ILE A 156 15.51 -0.12 15.71
N LEU A 157 14.25 0.27 16.03
CA LEU A 157 13.97 1.12 17.19
C LEU A 157 14.49 0.47 18.48
N ARG A 158 14.20 -0.82 18.70
CA ARG A 158 14.66 -1.57 19.89
C ARG A 158 16.18 -1.76 19.94
N LEU A 159 16.82 -1.94 18.78
CA LEU A 159 18.29 -2.01 18.69
C LEU A 159 18.95 -0.68 19.04
N GLY A 160 18.31 0.45 18.69
CA GLY A 160 18.78 1.79 19.10
C GLY A 160 18.81 1.98 20.60
N GLN A 161 17.92 1.32 21.33
CA GLN A 161 17.84 1.37 22.80
C GLN A 161 18.69 0.31 23.51
N SER A 162 19.40 -0.52 22.74
CA SER A 162 20.17 -1.65 23.30
C SER A 162 21.54 -1.22 23.79
N ASP A 163 21.93 -1.68 24.98
CA ASP A 163 23.27 -1.52 25.54
C ASP A 163 24.32 -2.43 24.88
N ALA A 164 23.94 -3.27 23.91
CA ALA A 164 24.86 -4.18 23.23
C ALA A 164 25.92 -3.39 22.43
N GLY A 165 27.19 -3.64 22.66
CA GLY A 165 28.30 -2.89 22.06
C GLY A 165 28.29 -2.88 20.52
N TRP A 166 27.85 -3.98 19.88
CA TRP A 166 27.69 -4.01 18.42
C TRP A 166 26.56 -3.10 17.92
N ALA A 167 25.46 -3.00 18.66
CA ALA A 167 24.34 -2.12 18.30
C ALA A 167 24.74 -0.64 18.43
N GLN A 168 25.46 -0.30 19.48
CA GLN A 168 26.03 1.04 19.66
C GLN A 168 27.07 1.38 18.59
N SER A 169 27.91 0.42 18.19
CA SER A 169 28.90 0.62 17.12
C SER A 169 28.25 0.89 15.76
N LEU A 170 27.04 0.38 15.50
CA LEU A 170 26.25 0.62 14.29
C LEU A 170 25.38 1.88 14.41
N MET A 171 25.39 2.57 15.57
CA MET A 171 24.68 3.83 15.82
C MET A 171 23.19 3.76 15.46
N PHE A 172 22.50 2.67 15.83
CA PHE A 172 21.08 2.50 15.51
C PHE A 172 20.19 3.58 16.13
N GLU A 173 20.55 4.14 17.27
CA GLU A 173 19.84 5.24 17.90
C GLU A 173 19.94 6.52 17.05
N GLN A 174 21.16 6.89 16.66
CA GLN A 174 21.43 8.13 15.91
C GLN A 174 20.93 8.09 14.46
N TYR A 175 21.02 6.90 13.81
CA TYR A 175 20.70 6.71 12.40
C TYR A 175 19.51 5.76 12.20
N ASN A 176 18.56 5.72 13.12
CA ASN A 176 17.43 4.79 13.12
C ASN A 176 16.68 4.75 11.79
N TRP A 177 16.14 5.87 11.33
CA TRP A 177 15.38 5.94 10.08
C TRP A 177 16.23 5.63 8.84
N ARG A 178 17.53 5.91 8.89
CA ARG A 178 18.45 5.57 7.81
C ARG A 178 18.64 4.06 7.69
N TRP A 179 18.74 3.38 8.83
CA TRP A 179 18.77 1.92 8.88
C TRP A 179 17.44 1.31 8.43
N MET A 180 16.28 1.90 8.81
CA MET A 180 14.96 1.43 8.38
C MET A 180 14.88 1.42 6.85
N LEU A 181 15.18 2.53 6.18
CA LEU A 181 15.18 2.64 4.72
C LEU A 181 16.29 1.82 4.06
N GLY A 182 17.50 1.84 4.64
CA GLY A 182 18.66 1.16 4.06
C GLY A 182 18.56 -0.36 4.07
N LEU A 183 17.79 -0.94 5.00
CA LEU A 183 17.63 -2.39 5.12
C LEU A 183 16.96 -3.02 3.89
N GLU A 184 16.17 -2.24 3.16
CA GLU A 184 15.56 -2.67 1.89
C GLU A 184 16.59 -3.04 0.82
N THR A 185 17.80 -2.50 0.91
CA THR A 185 18.89 -2.85 -0.01
C THR A 185 19.15 -4.35 -0.05
N LEU A 186 19.03 -5.03 1.09
CA LEU A 186 19.28 -6.48 1.17
C LEU A 186 18.32 -7.30 0.30
N PRO A 187 16.99 -7.22 0.47
CA PRO A 187 16.06 -7.95 -0.41
C PRO A 187 16.12 -7.44 -1.87
N ALA A 188 16.42 -6.17 -2.12
CA ALA A 188 16.57 -5.66 -3.49
C ALA A 188 17.76 -6.31 -4.23
N VAL A 189 18.90 -6.44 -3.55
CA VAL A 189 20.10 -7.13 -4.06
C VAL A 189 19.83 -8.62 -4.26
N LEU A 190 19.17 -9.28 -3.30
CA LEU A 190 18.77 -10.68 -3.45
C LEU A 190 17.81 -10.89 -4.63
N TYR A 191 16.88 -9.98 -4.83
CA TYR A 191 15.99 -9.99 -5.99
C TYR A 191 16.75 -9.85 -7.29
N PHE A 192 17.66 -8.89 -7.38
CA PHE A 192 18.50 -8.67 -8.55
C PHE A 192 19.25 -9.96 -8.93
N PHE A 193 19.94 -10.59 -7.99
CA PHE A 193 20.64 -11.85 -8.24
C PHE A 193 19.70 -13.02 -8.54
N GLY A 194 18.55 -13.09 -7.87
CA GLY A 194 17.53 -14.10 -8.13
C GLY A 194 17.02 -14.07 -9.57
N LEU A 195 16.88 -12.88 -10.17
CA LEU A 195 16.44 -12.70 -11.55
C LEU A 195 17.40 -13.28 -12.60
N TYR A 196 18.67 -13.53 -12.27
CA TYR A 196 19.57 -14.23 -13.19
C TYR A 196 19.12 -15.68 -13.49
N PHE A 197 18.43 -16.30 -12.53
CA PHE A 197 17.89 -17.66 -12.65
C PHE A 197 16.47 -17.71 -13.24
N VAL A 198 15.89 -16.55 -13.54
CA VAL A 198 14.57 -16.42 -14.13
C VAL A 198 14.73 -16.32 -15.66
N PRO A 199 14.04 -17.16 -16.48
CA PRO A 199 14.09 -17.06 -17.93
C PRO A 199 13.32 -15.83 -18.44
N GLU A 200 13.37 -15.53 -19.73
CA GLU A 200 12.47 -14.55 -20.32
C GLU A 200 11.08 -15.16 -20.53
N SER A 201 10.05 -14.31 -20.68
CA SER A 201 8.69 -14.77 -20.91
C SER A 201 8.56 -15.53 -22.23
N PRO A 202 7.96 -16.75 -22.25
CA PRO A 202 7.71 -17.48 -23.49
C PRO A 202 6.88 -16.68 -24.49
N ARG A 203 5.86 -15.94 -24.04
CA ARG A 203 5.01 -15.10 -24.88
C ARG A 203 5.83 -13.97 -25.55
N TRP A 204 6.71 -13.34 -24.80
CA TRP A 204 7.59 -12.30 -25.34
C TRP A 204 8.60 -12.85 -26.35
N LEU A 205 9.17 -14.02 -26.08
CA LEU A 205 10.09 -14.70 -26.98
C LEU A 205 9.43 -15.00 -28.33
N LEU A 206 8.21 -15.52 -28.32
CA LEU A 206 7.44 -15.77 -29.53
C LEU A 206 7.15 -14.49 -30.33
N LEU A 207 6.77 -13.41 -29.66
CA LEU A 207 6.56 -12.10 -30.29
C LEU A 207 7.82 -11.56 -30.99
N ASN A 208 9.00 -11.99 -30.52
CA ASN A 208 10.30 -11.57 -31.08
C ASN A 208 10.95 -12.66 -31.98
N GLY A 209 10.20 -13.68 -32.41
CA GLY A 209 10.68 -14.72 -33.32
C GLY A 209 11.66 -15.72 -32.69
N ARG A 210 11.77 -15.79 -31.37
CA ARG A 210 12.67 -16.69 -30.61
C ARG A 210 11.95 -17.95 -30.16
N GLU A 211 11.35 -18.67 -31.10
CA GLU A 211 10.46 -19.80 -30.82
C GLU A 211 11.17 -20.98 -30.13
N GLU A 212 12.42 -21.30 -30.53
CA GLU A 212 13.17 -22.40 -29.93
C GLU A 212 13.42 -22.18 -28.43
N GLU A 213 13.72 -20.95 -28.03
CA GLU A 213 13.92 -20.59 -26.63
C GLU A 213 12.60 -20.65 -25.85
N ALA A 214 11.50 -20.16 -26.44
CA ALA A 214 10.18 -20.27 -25.85
C ALA A 214 9.79 -21.73 -25.61
N ARG A 215 10.03 -22.59 -26.60
CA ARG A 215 9.80 -24.04 -26.52
C ARG A 215 10.61 -24.69 -25.40
N ALA A 216 11.91 -24.37 -25.31
CA ALA A 216 12.78 -24.91 -24.26
C ALA A 216 12.26 -24.55 -22.87
N ILE A 217 11.85 -23.28 -22.65
CA ILE A 217 11.31 -22.82 -21.35
C ILE A 217 9.99 -23.54 -21.03
N LEU A 218 9.06 -23.61 -21.98
CA LEU A 218 7.79 -24.30 -21.79
C LEU A 218 7.99 -25.79 -21.53
N THR A 219 8.91 -26.45 -22.25
CA THR A 219 9.25 -27.86 -22.00
C THR A 219 9.73 -28.09 -20.56
N HIS A 220 10.54 -27.16 -20.00
CA HIS A 220 10.95 -27.23 -18.60
C HIS A 220 9.78 -26.95 -17.63
N ALA A 221 8.83 -26.12 -18.03
CA ALA A 221 7.70 -25.71 -17.19
C ALA A 221 6.60 -26.77 -17.13
N VAL A 222 6.21 -27.35 -18.28
CA VAL A 222 5.03 -28.21 -18.41
C VAL A 222 5.30 -29.59 -19.03
N GLY A 223 6.50 -29.83 -19.54
CA GLY A 223 6.88 -31.04 -20.28
C GLY A 223 6.64 -30.90 -21.79
N GLU A 224 7.26 -31.81 -22.58
CA GLU A 224 7.33 -31.67 -24.03
C GLU A 224 5.96 -31.72 -24.72
N ALA A 225 5.08 -32.65 -24.31
CA ALA A 225 3.77 -32.80 -24.92
C ALA A 225 2.85 -31.60 -24.71
N GLU A 226 2.82 -31.02 -23.49
CA GLU A 226 1.99 -29.86 -23.17
C GLU A 226 2.61 -28.57 -23.68
N ALA A 227 3.95 -28.49 -23.80
CA ALA A 227 4.65 -27.34 -24.34
C ALA A 227 4.27 -27.03 -25.80
N HIS A 228 4.07 -28.05 -26.63
CA HIS A 228 3.58 -27.86 -28.00
C HIS A 228 2.19 -27.24 -28.03
N LYS A 229 1.29 -27.76 -27.22
CA LYS A 229 -0.08 -27.25 -27.13
C LYS A 229 -0.12 -25.81 -26.62
N GLU A 230 0.66 -25.48 -25.59
CA GLU A 230 0.75 -24.10 -25.09
C GLU A 230 1.37 -23.14 -26.13
N LEU A 231 2.35 -23.59 -26.91
CA LEU A 231 2.90 -22.80 -28.03
C LEU A 231 1.81 -22.48 -29.06
N ASP A 232 1.03 -23.50 -29.48
CA ASP A 232 -0.07 -23.30 -30.43
C ASP A 232 -1.13 -22.34 -29.89
N GLU A 233 -1.47 -22.46 -28.61
CA GLU A 233 -2.42 -21.56 -27.93
C GLU A 233 -1.90 -20.11 -27.88
N ILE A 234 -0.60 -19.91 -27.59
CA ILE A 234 0.01 -18.58 -27.60
C ILE A 234 0.02 -18.01 -29.02
N HIS A 235 0.39 -18.80 -30.04
CA HIS A 235 0.35 -18.36 -31.44
C HIS A 235 -1.07 -17.96 -31.88
N ALA A 236 -2.07 -18.76 -31.55
CA ALA A 236 -3.48 -18.45 -31.84
C ALA A 236 -3.94 -17.15 -31.13
N SER A 237 -3.52 -16.95 -29.88
CA SER A 237 -3.80 -15.72 -29.13
C SER A 237 -3.13 -14.49 -29.78
N LEU A 238 -1.87 -14.60 -30.16
CA LEU A 238 -1.11 -13.50 -30.80
C LEU A 238 -1.71 -13.13 -32.17
N ALA A 239 -2.09 -14.13 -32.99
CA ALA A 239 -2.76 -13.90 -34.27
C ALA A 239 -4.11 -13.18 -34.08
N LYS A 240 -4.88 -13.56 -33.07
CA LYS A 240 -6.15 -12.90 -32.72
C LYS A 240 -5.94 -11.47 -32.23
N ASP A 241 -4.88 -11.20 -31.47
CA ASP A 241 -4.55 -9.86 -30.98
C ASP A 241 -4.05 -8.94 -32.09
N ALA A 242 -3.30 -9.46 -33.07
CA ALA A 242 -2.83 -8.71 -34.23
C ALA A 242 -3.97 -8.19 -35.14
N GLY A 243 -5.12 -8.85 -35.11
CA GLY A 243 -6.31 -8.46 -35.88
C GLY A 243 -7.25 -7.49 -35.16
N LYS A 244 -6.98 -7.13 -33.89
CA LYS A 244 -7.86 -6.24 -33.14
C LYS A 244 -7.62 -4.77 -33.47
N GLU A 245 -8.69 -4.04 -33.77
CA GLU A 245 -8.65 -2.58 -33.87
C GLU A 245 -8.21 -1.97 -32.50
N LYS A 246 -7.40 -0.91 -32.58
CA LYS A 246 -7.03 -0.14 -31.40
C LYS A 246 -8.26 0.51 -30.79
N VAL A 247 -8.60 0.11 -29.58
CA VAL A 247 -9.71 0.68 -28.82
C VAL A 247 -9.35 2.09 -28.37
N SER A 248 -10.28 3.04 -28.57
CA SER A 248 -10.10 4.42 -28.12
C SER A 248 -10.52 4.57 -26.65
N VAL A 249 -9.79 5.39 -25.89
CA VAL A 249 -10.17 5.78 -24.52
C VAL A 249 -11.56 6.44 -24.50
N MET A 250 -11.96 7.10 -25.59
CA MET A 250 -13.26 7.73 -25.71
C MET A 250 -14.43 6.74 -25.66
N GLU A 251 -14.21 5.47 -26.00
CA GLU A 251 -15.25 4.44 -25.90
C GLU A 251 -15.69 4.16 -24.45
N LEU A 252 -14.82 4.45 -23.46
CA LEU A 252 -15.20 4.37 -22.04
C LEU A 252 -16.33 5.34 -21.66
N PHE A 253 -16.42 6.45 -22.34
CA PHE A 253 -17.41 7.51 -22.08
C PHE A 253 -18.69 7.37 -22.92
N ALA A 254 -18.81 6.29 -23.69
CA ALA A 254 -20.03 5.99 -24.43
C ALA A 254 -21.23 5.85 -23.46
N PRO A 255 -22.45 6.30 -23.86
CA PRO A 255 -23.64 6.21 -23.01
C PRO A 255 -23.91 4.79 -22.47
N ALA A 256 -23.61 3.75 -23.26
CA ALA A 256 -23.74 2.37 -22.88
C ALA A 256 -22.85 1.96 -21.69
N MET A 257 -21.70 2.60 -21.54
CA MET A 257 -20.69 2.30 -20.50
C MET A 257 -20.91 3.10 -19.21
N LYS A 258 -21.83 4.05 -19.19
CA LYS A 258 -21.99 5.00 -18.08
C LYS A 258 -22.15 4.32 -16.72
N LEU A 259 -22.96 3.27 -16.61
CA LEU A 259 -23.18 2.56 -15.35
C LEU A 259 -21.90 1.85 -14.87
N VAL A 260 -21.28 1.10 -15.76
CA VAL A 260 -20.08 0.29 -15.47
C VAL A 260 -18.91 1.20 -15.08
N LEU A 261 -18.72 2.27 -15.83
CA LEU A 261 -17.67 3.26 -15.55
C LEU A 261 -17.93 3.97 -14.20
N THR A 262 -19.18 4.34 -13.91
CA THR A 262 -19.54 4.96 -12.62
C THR A 262 -19.24 4.01 -11.46
N ILE A 263 -19.62 2.73 -11.56
CA ILE A 263 -19.31 1.73 -10.52
C ILE A 263 -17.80 1.62 -10.35
N GLY A 264 -17.04 1.47 -11.42
CA GLY A 264 -15.59 1.36 -11.39
C GLY A 264 -14.92 2.57 -10.72
N VAL A 265 -15.30 3.79 -11.13
CA VAL A 265 -14.74 5.04 -10.59
C VAL A 265 -15.08 5.21 -9.11
N VAL A 266 -16.35 5.01 -8.71
CA VAL A 266 -16.78 5.18 -7.32
C VAL A 266 -16.09 4.16 -6.41
N VAL A 267 -16.01 2.89 -6.81
CA VAL A 267 -15.31 1.86 -6.02
C VAL A 267 -13.81 2.16 -5.91
N ALA A 268 -13.18 2.64 -6.99
CA ALA A 268 -11.78 3.05 -7.00
C ALA A 268 -11.51 4.22 -6.02
N ILE A 269 -12.40 5.21 -5.98
CA ILE A 269 -12.30 6.35 -5.04
C ILE A 269 -12.51 5.88 -3.60
N ILE A 270 -13.58 5.14 -3.34
CA ILE A 270 -13.94 4.69 -1.98
C ILE A 270 -12.83 3.84 -1.39
N GLN A 271 -12.21 2.95 -2.16
CA GLN A 271 -11.13 2.09 -1.68
C GLN A 271 -9.99 2.91 -1.05
N GLN A 272 -9.64 4.06 -1.58
CA GLN A 272 -8.58 4.92 -1.07
C GLN A 272 -9.10 5.98 -0.08
N ALA A 273 -10.27 6.55 -0.36
CA ALA A 273 -10.87 7.59 0.48
C ALA A 273 -11.31 7.09 1.87
N THR A 274 -11.36 5.77 2.10
CA THR A 274 -11.50 5.17 3.43
C THR A 274 -10.23 5.28 4.29
N GLY A 275 -9.09 5.73 3.74
CA GLY A 275 -7.88 6.04 4.50
C GLY A 275 -6.90 4.88 4.67
N ILE A 276 -6.98 3.81 3.89
CA ILE A 276 -6.12 2.62 4.09
C ILE A 276 -4.63 2.95 4.04
N ASN A 277 -4.20 3.74 3.06
CA ASN A 277 -2.80 4.11 2.91
C ASN A 277 -2.36 5.12 3.98
N ALA A 278 -3.26 5.99 4.47
CA ALA A 278 -2.99 6.81 5.65
C ALA A 278 -2.70 5.93 6.87
N VAL A 279 -3.53 4.91 7.13
CA VAL A 279 -3.32 4.00 8.25
C VAL A 279 -2.01 3.21 8.09
N PHE A 280 -1.70 2.66 6.92
CA PHE A 280 -0.47 1.88 6.75
C PHE A 280 0.80 2.74 6.85
N PHE A 281 0.80 3.91 6.25
CA PHE A 281 2.03 4.71 6.16
C PHE A 281 2.27 5.62 7.36
N TYR A 282 1.25 5.79 8.22
CA TYR A 282 1.35 6.59 9.43
C TYR A 282 0.96 5.80 10.70
N ALA A 283 0.93 4.45 10.66
CA ALA A 283 0.46 3.63 11.77
C ALA A 283 1.10 3.97 13.13
N PRO A 284 2.43 4.04 13.29
CA PRO A 284 3.02 4.43 14.56
C PRO A 284 2.58 5.83 15.02
N MET A 285 2.51 6.80 14.11
CA MET A 285 2.05 8.16 14.40
C MET A 285 0.61 8.18 14.92
N ILE A 286 -0.29 7.40 14.30
CA ILE A 286 -1.69 7.28 14.75
C ILE A 286 -1.77 6.71 16.17
N PHE A 287 -0.97 5.68 16.47
CA PHE A 287 -0.93 5.09 17.80
C PHE A 287 -0.32 6.02 18.84
N GLU A 288 0.69 6.80 18.49
CA GLU A 288 1.29 7.80 19.38
C GLU A 288 0.28 8.87 19.80
N GLN A 289 -0.66 9.25 18.93
CA GLN A 289 -1.74 10.18 19.26
C GLN A 289 -2.68 9.66 20.38
N SER A 290 -2.62 8.36 20.72
CA SER A 290 -3.36 7.79 21.86
C SER A 290 -2.59 7.80 23.18
N GLY A 291 -1.38 8.37 23.22
CA GLY A 291 -0.58 8.51 24.44
C GLY A 291 0.13 7.24 24.92
N ILE A 292 0.37 6.26 24.05
CA ILE A 292 1.04 5.00 24.45
C ILE A 292 2.56 5.06 24.34
N GLY A 293 3.10 6.16 23.84
CA GLY A 293 4.54 6.33 23.59
C GLY A 293 5.05 5.58 22.35
N THR A 294 6.26 5.93 21.94
CA THR A 294 6.84 5.49 20.66
C THR A 294 7.03 3.98 20.58
N ASP A 295 7.59 3.35 21.60
CA ASP A 295 7.88 1.91 21.62
C ASP A 295 6.63 1.05 21.44
N ALA A 296 5.57 1.38 22.18
CA ALA A 296 4.30 0.68 22.09
C ALA A 296 3.61 0.93 20.75
N SER A 297 3.73 2.13 20.19
CA SER A 297 3.17 2.49 18.88
C SER A 297 3.80 1.68 17.74
N PHE A 298 5.11 1.51 17.74
CA PHE A 298 5.80 0.65 16.77
C PHE A 298 5.45 -0.83 16.96
N ALA A 299 5.33 -1.30 18.22
CA ALA A 299 4.87 -2.67 18.49
C ALA A 299 3.44 -2.90 17.99
N GLN A 300 2.53 -1.94 18.17
CA GLN A 300 1.17 -2.02 17.65
C GLN A 300 1.11 -1.97 16.12
N ALA A 301 2.00 -1.22 15.47
CA ALA A 301 2.12 -1.23 14.02
C ALA A 301 2.50 -2.61 13.45
N VAL A 302 3.29 -3.41 14.18
CA VAL A 302 3.56 -4.82 13.80
C VAL A 302 2.26 -5.63 13.78
N LEU A 303 1.34 -5.40 14.73
CA LEU A 303 0.04 -6.07 14.74
C LEU A 303 -0.81 -5.68 13.51
N VAL A 304 -0.73 -4.43 13.05
CA VAL A 304 -1.39 -3.99 11.81
C VAL A 304 -0.94 -4.83 10.62
N GLY A 305 0.37 -5.02 10.46
CA GLY A 305 0.93 -5.88 9.41
C GLY A 305 0.45 -7.34 9.53
N LEU A 306 0.47 -7.89 10.73
CA LEU A 306 0.04 -9.27 10.99
C LEU A 306 -1.46 -9.47 10.69
N ILE A 307 -2.31 -8.57 11.14
CA ILE A 307 -3.75 -8.61 10.87
C ILE A 307 -4.02 -8.50 9.37
N ASN A 308 -3.32 -7.58 8.68
CA ASN A 308 -3.43 -7.47 7.23
C ASN A 308 -3.06 -8.79 6.53
N LEU A 309 -1.97 -9.44 6.94
CA LEU A 309 -1.54 -10.73 6.39
C LEU A 309 -2.60 -11.83 6.61
N VAL A 310 -3.07 -11.99 7.84
CA VAL A 310 -4.06 -13.02 8.21
C VAL A 310 -5.35 -12.83 7.43
N PHE A 311 -5.90 -11.61 7.40
CA PHE A 311 -7.19 -11.34 6.75
C PHE A 311 -7.08 -11.32 5.22
N THR A 312 -5.92 -11.02 4.64
CA THR A 312 -5.68 -11.21 3.20
C THR A 312 -5.71 -12.69 2.83
N VAL A 313 -5.11 -13.58 3.63
CA VAL A 313 -5.21 -15.03 3.41
C VAL A 313 -6.67 -15.49 3.52
N VAL A 314 -7.41 -15.01 4.52
CA VAL A 314 -8.85 -15.30 4.66
C VAL A 314 -9.62 -14.84 3.42
N ALA A 315 -9.34 -13.63 2.92
CA ALA A 315 -9.99 -13.10 1.71
C ALA A 315 -9.79 -14.03 0.50
N ILE A 316 -8.55 -14.46 0.24
CA ILE A 316 -8.23 -15.36 -0.87
C ILE A 316 -9.02 -16.68 -0.78
N LEU A 317 -9.27 -17.17 0.43
CA LEU A 317 -10.02 -18.43 0.63
C LEU A 317 -11.54 -18.28 0.45
N PHE A 318 -12.07 -17.08 0.70
CA PHE A 318 -13.53 -16.88 0.79
C PHE A 318 -14.15 -16.05 -0.33
N ILE A 319 -13.35 -15.30 -1.11
CA ILE A 319 -13.87 -14.39 -2.15
C ILE A 319 -14.78 -15.08 -3.18
N ASP A 320 -14.44 -16.28 -3.58
CA ASP A 320 -15.23 -17.06 -4.56
C ASP A 320 -16.42 -17.78 -3.92
N ARG A 321 -16.39 -17.97 -2.59
CA ARG A 321 -17.47 -18.64 -1.86
C ARG A 321 -18.59 -17.71 -1.46
N ILE A 322 -18.27 -16.51 -1.00
CA ILE A 322 -19.23 -15.53 -0.44
C ILE A 322 -19.83 -14.68 -1.57
N GLY A 323 -19.00 -14.18 -2.49
CA GLY A 323 -19.39 -13.26 -3.54
C GLY A 323 -18.85 -11.84 -3.29
N ARG A 324 -18.87 -11.03 -4.35
CA ARG A 324 -18.21 -9.70 -4.33
C ARG A 324 -19.03 -8.68 -3.54
N LYS A 325 -20.33 -8.58 -3.82
CA LYS A 325 -21.22 -7.62 -3.16
C LYS A 325 -21.38 -7.86 -1.67
N PRO A 326 -21.65 -9.09 -1.15
CA PRO A 326 -21.73 -9.34 0.28
C PRO A 326 -20.42 -9.03 1.02
N LEU A 327 -19.26 -9.39 0.43
CA LEU A 327 -17.97 -9.07 1.03
C LEU A 327 -17.72 -7.56 1.13
N LEU A 328 -18.08 -6.80 0.08
CA LEU A 328 -17.97 -5.34 0.09
C LEU A 328 -18.90 -4.71 1.14
N ILE A 329 -20.15 -5.17 1.24
CA ILE A 329 -21.09 -4.69 2.26
C ILE A 329 -20.55 -4.97 3.67
N PHE A 330 -20.11 -6.20 3.94
CA PHE A 330 -19.53 -6.58 5.22
C PHE A 330 -18.32 -5.72 5.56
N GLY A 331 -17.38 -5.59 4.61
CA GLY A 331 -16.16 -4.86 4.84
C GLY A 331 -16.38 -3.35 5.01
N LEU A 332 -17.18 -2.72 4.16
CA LEU A 332 -17.49 -1.28 4.29
C LEU A 332 -18.25 -0.97 5.58
N SER A 333 -19.13 -1.88 6.04
CA SER A 333 -19.79 -1.77 7.36
C SER A 333 -18.76 -1.83 8.48
N GLY A 334 -17.82 -2.79 8.42
CA GLY A 334 -16.73 -2.93 9.39
C GLY A 334 -15.78 -1.73 9.38
N ILE A 335 -15.44 -1.18 8.21
CA ILE A 335 -14.64 0.04 8.06
C ILE A 335 -15.36 1.23 8.69
N ALA A 336 -16.64 1.46 8.35
CA ALA A 336 -17.42 2.56 8.90
C ALA A 336 -17.52 2.48 10.42
N LEU A 337 -17.78 1.28 10.97
CA LEU A 337 -17.82 1.05 12.40
C LEU A 337 -16.46 1.32 13.08
N SER A 338 -15.37 0.78 12.52
CA SER A 338 -14.03 0.95 13.08
C SER A 338 -13.59 2.42 13.07
N MET A 339 -13.86 3.15 11.97
CA MET A 339 -13.58 4.59 11.88
C MET A 339 -14.45 5.40 12.85
N SER A 340 -15.70 4.98 13.10
CA SER A 340 -16.55 5.60 14.12
C SER A 340 -16.03 5.35 15.54
N VAL A 341 -15.48 4.15 15.81
CA VAL A 341 -14.83 3.85 17.10
C VAL A 341 -13.58 4.71 17.29
N LEU A 342 -12.75 4.89 16.25
CA LEU A 342 -11.59 5.80 16.30
C LEU A 342 -12.02 7.24 16.54
N ALA A 343 -12.97 7.74 15.77
CA ALA A 343 -13.50 9.10 15.92
C ALA A 343 -14.06 9.33 17.33
N PHE A 344 -14.84 8.38 17.85
CA PHE A 344 -15.36 8.44 19.22
C PHE A 344 -14.24 8.40 20.26
N GLY A 345 -13.26 7.51 20.12
CA GLY A 345 -12.12 7.40 21.02
C GLY A 345 -11.38 8.74 21.16
N PHE A 346 -11.04 9.36 20.03
CA PHE A 346 -10.35 10.65 20.02
C PHE A 346 -11.24 11.82 20.42
N SER A 347 -12.54 11.82 20.12
CA SER A 347 -13.45 12.88 20.53
C SER A 347 -13.74 12.88 22.03
N SER A 348 -13.53 11.76 22.72
CA SER A 348 -13.65 11.64 24.17
C SER A 348 -12.34 11.87 24.92
N ALA A 349 -11.25 12.10 24.22
CA ALA A 349 -9.94 12.39 24.80
C ALA A 349 -9.93 13.79 25.41
N THR A 350 -9.26 13.93 26.55
CA THR A 350 -8.94 15.22 27.16
C THR A 350 -7.45 15.33 27.40
N TYR A 351 -6.92 16.54 27.40
CA TYR A 351 -5.50 16.79 27.51
C TYR A 351 -5.25 17.75 28.70
N THR A 352 -4.54 17.26 29.71
CA THR A 352 -4.24 18.03 30.92
C THR A 352 -2.81 17.74 31.38
N ILE A 353 -1.95 18.74 31.42
CA ILE A 353 -0.61 18.60 31.97
C ILE A 353 -0.69 18.75 33.49
N THR A 354 -0.58 17.64 34.23
CA THR A 354 -0.51 17.67 35.69
C THR A 354 0.91 18.04 36.15
N GLY A 355 1.06 18.51 37.40
CA GLY A 355 2.38 18.79 37.97
C GLY A 355 3.31 17.56 38.00
N GLU A 356 2.76 16.34 38.17
CA GLU A 356 3.52 15.10 38.12
C GLU A 356 3.95 14.78 36.68
N ALA A 357 3.10 15.04 35.69
CA ALA A 357 3.40 14.87 34.28
C ALA A 357 4.48 15.85 33.82
N LEU A 358 4.38 17.10 34.24
CA LEU A 358 5.36 18.15 33.95
C LEU A 358 6.77 17.77 34.46
N ALA A 359 6.86 17.17 35.64
CA ALA A 359 8.13 16.75 36.22
C ALA A 359 8.82 15.58 35.44
N LYS A 360 8.06 14.84 34.63
CA LYS A 360 8.55 13.72 33.79
C LYS A 360 9.00 14.16 32.39
N LEU A 361 8.64 15.39 31.98
CA LEU A 361 9.04 15.92 30.67
C LEU A 361 10.55 16.21 30.65
N PRO A 362 11.17 16.16 29.46
CA PRO A 362 12.58 16.54 29.27
C PRO A 362 12.87 17.96 29.80
N THR A 363 14.03 18.16 30.39
CA THR A 363 14.42 19.45 30.99
C THR A 363 14.44 20.60 29.99
N GLU A 364 14.63 20.30 28.73
CA GLU A 364 14.64 21.27 27.61
C GLU A 364 13.28 21.93 27.38
N VAL A 365 12.19 21.23 27.71
CA VAL A 365 10.81 21.72 27.54
C VAL A 365 10.10 22.04 28.85
N ASN A 366 10.71 21.74 29.99
CA ASN A 366 10.18 22.11 31.31
C ASN A 366 10.52 23.58 31.61
N VAL A 367 10.03 24.47 30.74
CA VAL A 367 10.21 25.92 30.88
C VAL A 367 9.06 26.52 31.72
N PRO A 368 9.27 27.64 32.41
CA PRO A 368 8.23 28.29 33.20
C PRO A 368 6.93 28.54 32.44
N ALA A 369 7.01 28.83 31.15
CA ALA A 369 5.84 29.09 30.31
C ALA A 369 4.95 27.83 30.14
N VAL A 370 5.51 26.60 30.12
CA VAL A 370 4.72 25.36 30.11
C VAL A 370 4.03 25.14 31.46
N ALA A 371 4.60 25.64 32.55
CA ALA A 371 3.97 25.60 33.86
C ALA A 371 2.66 26.42 33.91
N ASP A 372 2.53 27.44 33.06
CA ASP A 372 1.30 28.22 32.92
C ASP A 372 0.14 27.42 32.29
N LEU A 373 0.45 26.34 31.57
CA LEU A 373 -0.55 25.40 31.04
C LEU A 373 -0.91 24.29 32.02
N GLN A 374 -0.25 24.24 33.20
CA GLN A 374 -0.50 23.21 34.20
C GLN A 374 -1.96 23.26 34.66
N ASP A 375 -2.55 22.07 34.83
CA ASP A 375 -3.94 21.86 35.28
C ASP A 375 -5.02 22.52 34.39
N THR A 376 -4.59 23.04 33.20
CA THR A 376 -5.53 23.47 32.16
C THR A 376 -5.96 22.25 31.35
N THR A 377 -7.28 22.04 31.19
CA THR A 377 -7.81 20.93 30.40
C THR A 377 -8.26 21.43 29.04
N PHE A 378 -7.77 20.76 28.00
CA PHE A 378 -8.17 20.96 26.60
C PHE A 378 -9.03 19.78 26.14
N GLU A 379 -10.12 20.04 25.43
CA GLU A 379 -11.06 19.02 24.92
C GLU A 379 -10.70 18.56 23.49
N SER A 380 -9.66 19.13 22.89
CA SER A 380 -9.23 18.84 21.52
C SER A 380 -7.71 18.76 21.46
N ASP A 381 -7.21 17.77 20.67
CA ASP A 381 -5.79 17.65 20.33
C ASP A 381 -5.26 18.87 19.58
N VAL A 382 -6.09 19.49 18.74
CA VAL A 382 -5.73 20.71 18.02
C VAL A 382 -5.53 21.89 18.96
N GLU A 383 -6.45 22.13 19.90
CA GLU A 383 -6.33 23.20 20.89
C GLU A 383 -5.11 23.01 21.79
N PHE A 384 -4.86 21.78 22.24
CA PHE A 384 -3.71 21.44 23.05
C PHE A 384 -2.39 21.69 22.32
N LYS A 385 -2.28 21.21 21.07
CA LYS A 385 -1.09 21.42 20.23
C LYS A 385 -0.87 22.89 19.94
N GLN A 386 -1.93 23.65 19.66
CA GLN A 386 -1.80 25.10 19.42
C GLN A 386 -1.29 25.82 20.67
N ALA A 387 -1.79 25.47 21.85
CA ALA A 387 -1.29 26.05 23.10
C ALA A 387 0.20 25.72 23.34
N LEU A 388 0.67 24.53 22.97
CA LEU A 388 2.09 24.17 23.03
C LEU A 388 2.93 24.96 22.02
N LEU A 389 2.42 25.16 20.80
CA LEU A 389 3.09 25.98 19.77
C LEU A 389 3.24 27.42 20.21
N ASP A 390 2.20 28.00 20.80
CA ASP A 390 2.21 29.39 21.28
C ASP A 390 3.23 29.64 22.41
N VAL A 391 3.49 28.59 23.21
CA VAL A 391 4.39 28.67 24.39
C VAL A 391 5.82 28.27 24.07
N LEU A 392 6.02 27.23 23.25
CA LEU A 392 7.34 26.63 22.99
C LEU A 392 7.93 27.05 21.65
N GLY A 393 7.09 27.54 20.70
CA GLY A 393 7.45 27.72 19.30
C GLY A 393 7.47 26.39 18.52
N ASP A 394 7.52 26.49 17.19
CA ASP A 394 7.35 25.36 16.26
C ASP A 394 8.36 24.22 16.50
N GLU A 395 9.64 24.54 16.67
CA GLU A 395 10.71 23.54 16.77
C GLU A 395 10.57 22.64 18.00
N LEU A 396 10.39 23.21 19.19
CA LEU A 396 10.29 22.44 20.43
C LEU A 396 8.93 21.73 20.55
N ALA A 397 7.85 22.38 20.16
CA ALA A 397 6.52 21.80 20.21
C ALA A 397 6.44 20.57 19.29
N THR A 398 6.97 20.63 18.07
CA THR A 398 7.00 19.50 17.12
C THR A 398 7.94 18.40 17.61
N ARG A 399 9.14 18.73 18.09
CA ARG A 399 10.12 17.76 18.58
C ARG A 399 9.59 16.91 19.73
N TYR A 400 8.85 17.50 20.65
CA TYR A 400 8.37 16.87 21.88
C TYR A 400 6.85 16.63 21.88
N GLU A 401 6.18 16.74 20.71
CA GLU A 401 4.72 16.54 20.57
C GLU A 401 4.28 15.22 21.20
N SER A 402 4.98 14.13 20.91
CA SER A 402 4.67 12.80 21.45
C SER A 402 4.80 12.72 22.97
N ASP A 403 5.84 13.38 23.54
CA ASP A 403 6.05 13.37 25.00
C ASP A 403 4.95 14.17 25.71
N PHE A 404 4.55 15.30 25.15
CA PHE A 404 3.44 16.10 25.69
C PHE A 404 2.10 15.39 25.59
N ILE A 405 1.80 14.77 24.45
CA ILE A 405 0.57 13.98 24.28
C ILE A 405 0.56 12.83 25.28
N ASN A 406 1.63 12.08 25.38
CA ASN A 406 1.74 10.95 26.32
C ASN A 406 1.60 11.37 27.77
N ALA A 407 2.09 12.56 28.13
CA ALA A 407 2.00 13.10 29.49
C ALA A 407 0.61 13.67 29.83
N ALA A 408 -0.12 14.23 28.85
CA ALA A 408 -1.32 15.01 29.05
C ALA A 408 -2.63 14.27 28.75
N ILE A 409 -2.61 13.29 27.85
CA ILE A 409 -3.84 12.68 27.32
C ILE A 409 -4.51 11.76 28.33
N ALA A 410 -5.81 11.89 28.45
CA ALA A 410 -6.68 10.96 29.16
C ALA A 410 -7.69 10.34 28.19
N MET A 411 -7.38 9.15 27.69
CA MET A 411 -8.27 8.35 26.83
C MET A 411 -8.00 6.85 27.02
N ASN A 412 -8.91 6.02 26.50
CA ASN A 412 -8.68 4.58 26.44
C ASN A 412 -7.95 4.18 25.14
N PRO A 413 -6.65 3.85 25.16
CA PRO A 413 -5.88 3.54 23.95
C PRO A 413 -6.33 2.24 23.26
N TRP A 414 -7.06 1.36 23.95
CA TRP A 414 -7.63 0.15 23.35
C TRP A 414 -8.65 0.47 22.26
N LEU A 415 -9.36 1.61 22.36
CA LEU A 415 -10.28 2.05 21.30
C LEU A 415 -9.52 2.32 20.01
N VAL A 416 -8.34 2.92 20.09
CA VAL A 416 -7.50 3.19 18.92
C VAL A 416 -6.94 1.89 18.35
N LEU A 417 -6.40 1.01 19.20
CA LEU A 417 -5.88 -0.28 18.76
C LEU A 417 -6.95 -1.12 18.06
N PHE A 418 -8.09 -1.36 18.71
CA PHE A 418 -9.15 -2.18 18.11
C PHE A 418 -9.82 -1.51 16.91
N GLY A 419 -9.92 -0.18 16.92
CA GLY A 419 -10.41 0.59 15.78
C GLY A 419 -9.50 0.41 14.55
N VAL A 420 -8.19 0.59 14.70
CA VAL A 420 -7.22 0.40 13.61
C VAL A 420 -7.18 -1.06 13.14
N LEU A 421 -7.07 -2.03 14.05
CA LEU A 421 -7.03 -3.45 13.67
C LEU A 421 -8.33 -3.92 13.02
N GLY A 422 -9.48 -3.48 13.53
CA GLY A 422 -10.81 -3.76 12.96
C GLY A 422 -10.97 -3.16 11.55
N PHE A 423 -10.48 -1.94 11.36
CA PHE A 423 -10.44 -1.29 10.06
C PHE A 423 -9.59 -2.08 9.06
N VAL A 424 -8.35 -2.42 9.43
CA VAL A 424 -7.43 -3.16 8.55
C VAL A 424 -7.97 -4.55 8.22
N ALA A 425 -8.52 -5.27 9.21
CA ALA A 425 -9.16 -6.58 9.00
C ALA A 425 -10.33 -6.48 8.01
N SER A 426 -11.21 -5.50 8.21
CA SER A 426 -12.38 -5.27 7.34
C SER A 426 -11.98 -4.90 5.92
N PHE A 427 -10.95 -4.08 5.76
CA PHE A 427 -10.39 -3.72 4.46
C PHE A 427 -9.75 -4.92 3.75
N ALA A 428 -8.89 -5.66 4.46
CA ALA A 428 -8.13 -6.78 3.91
C ALA A 428 -9.01 -7.95 3.46
N VAL A 429 -10.14 -8.19 4.12
CA VAL A 429 -11.08 -9.26 3.74
C VAL A 429 -12.04 -8.84 2.62
N SER A 430 -12.14 -7.56 2.31
CA SER A 430 -13.18 -7.04 1.42
C SER A 430 -12.62 -6.17 0.30
N ILE A 431 -12.77 -4.85 0.41
CA ILE A 431 -12.54 -3.91 -0.68
C ILE A 431 -11.10 -3.93 -1.21
N GLY A 432 -10.11 -4.31 -0.41
CA GLY A 432 -8.72 -4.46 -0.84
C GLY A 432 -8.59 -5.42 -2.02
N PRO A 433 -8.84 -6.71 -1.83
CA PRO A 433 -8.75 -7.71 -2.90
C PRO A 433 -9.95 -7.70 -3.85
N VAL A 434 -11.18 -7.44 -3.36
CA VAL A 434 -12.41 -7.55 -4.16
C VAL A 434 -12.46 -6.52 -5.29
N MET A 435 -11.95 -5.31 -5.08
CA MET A 435 -11.98 -4.24 -6.09
C MET A 435 -11.33 -4.69 -7.41
N TRP A 436 -10.14 -5.27 -7.37
CA TRP A 436 -9.41 -5.68 -8.57
C TRP A 436 -10.10 -6.84 -9.31
N VAL A 437 -10.66 -7.79 -8.55
CA VAL A 437 -11.47 -8.87 -9.11
C VAL A 437 -12.72 -8.30 -9.78
N LEU A 438 -13.42 -7.41 -9.09
CA LEU A 438 -14.62 -6.74 -9.60
C LEU A 438 -14.33 -5.99 -10.92
N PHE A 439 -13.22 -5.26 -11.01
CA PHE A 439 -12.84 -4.56 -12.25
C PHE A 439 -12.62 -5.52 -13.41
N SER A 440 -12.06 -6.69 -13.16
CA SER A 440 -11.87 -7.72 -14.19
C SER A 440 -13.18 -8.34 -14.67
N GLU A 441 -14.21 -8.35 -13.84
CA GLU A 441 -15.55 -8.89 -14.14
C GLU A 441 -16.50 -7.84 -14.72
N LEU A 442 -16.35 -6.59 -14.30
CA LEU A 442 -17.28 -5.49 -14.60
C LEU A 442 -17.15 -4.97 -16.04
N PHE A 443 -15.93 -4.88 -16.56
CA PHE A 443 -15.66 -4.25 -17.85
C PHE A 443 -15.70 -5.25 -19.02
N PRO A 444 -16.36 -4.88 -20.16
CA PRO A 444 -16.38 -5.71 -21.36
C PRO A 444 -14.99 -6.10 -21.84
N ASN A 445 -14.86 -7.32 -22.35
CA ASN A 445 -13.59 -7.87 -22.81
C ASN A 445 -12.81 -6.96 -23.76
N ARG A 446 -13.53 -6.28 -24.68
CA ARG A 446 -12.95 -5.43 -25.71
C ARG A 446 -12.19 -4.23 -25.13
N ILE A 447 -12.73 -3.58 -24.09
CA ILE A 447 -12.18 -2.32 -23.53
C ILE A 447 -11.60 -2.52 -22.13
N ARG A 448 -11.63 -3.74 -21.57
CA ARG A 448 -11.26 -4.05 -20.18
C ARG A 448 -9.90 -3.49 -19.79
N GLY A 449 -8.88 -3.67 -20.61
CA GLY A 449 -7.52 -3.20 -20.30
C GLY A 449 -7.45 -1.69 -20.12
N ILE A 450 -8.09 -0.92 -21.01
CA ILE A 450 -8.14 0.55 -20.93
C ILE A 450 -8.98 0.99 -19.73
N ALA A 451 -10.12 0.32 -19.50
CA ALA A 451 -11.01 0.63 -18.38
C ALA A 451 -10.32 0.42 -17.03
N ILE A 452 -9.67 -0.72 -16.82
CA ILE A 452 -8.91 -1.02 -15.59
C ILE A 452 -7.77 -0.02 -15.40
N SER A 453 -7.06 0.35 -16.48
CA SER A 453 -6.00 1.36 -16.41
C SER A 453 -6.54 2.73 -16.01
N PHE A 454 -7.68 3.13 -16.55
CA PHE A 454 -8.33 4.41 -16.23
C PHE A 454 -8.81 4.48 -14.77
N VAL A 455 -9.55 3.47 -14.29
CA VAL A 455 -10.00 3.44 -12.89
C VAL A 455 -8.83 3.24 -11.91
N GLY A 456 -7.79 2.52 -12.33
CA GLY A 456 -6.55 2.37 -11.57
C GLY A 456 -5.79 3.69 -11.42
N LEU A 457 -5.77 4.52 -12.47
CA LEU A 457 -5.20 5.87 -12.41
C LEU A 457 -5.95 6.76 -11.41
N ILE A 458 -7.28 6.71 -11.42
CA ILE A 458 -8.12 7.44 -10.44
C ILE A 458 -7.83 6.94 -9.03
N ASN A 459 -7.79 5.63 -8.82
CA ASN A 459 -7.45 5.02 -7.53
C ASN A 459 -6.11 5.53 -7.01
N SER A 460 -5.08 5.53 -7.87
CA SER A 460 -3.74 6.00 -7.50
C SER A 460 -3.69 7.51 -7.22
N ALA A 461 -4.46 8.32 -7.96
CA ALA A 461 -4.55 9.76 -7.73
C ALA A 461 -5.20 10.07 -6.37
N VAL A 462 -6.27 9.35 -6.02
CA VAL A 462 -6.91 9.49 -4.70
C VAL A 462 -5.97 9.00 -3.60
N SER A 463 -5.27 7.89 -3.82
CA SER A 463 -4.25 7.36 -2.90
C SER A 463 -3.16 8.39 -2.61
N PHE A 464 -2.61 9.00 -3.67
CA PHE A 464 -1.62 10.08 -3.54
C PHE A 464 -2.18 11.26 -2.72
N GLY A 465 -3.39 11.71 -3.05
CA GLY A 465 -4.03 12.83 -2.34
C GLY A 465 -4.23 12.55 -0.85
N VAL A 466 -4.77 11.38 -0.50
CA VAL A 466 -4.99 10.97 0.90
C VAL A 466 -3.67 10.93 1.68
N GLN A 467 -2.63 10.34 1.09
CA GLN A 467 -1.31 10.27 1.73
C GLN A 467 -0.68 11.65 1.95
N LEU A 468 -0.84 12.54 0.97
CA LEU A 468 -0.28 13.90 1.01
C LEU A 468 -0.93 14.75 2.09
N VAL A 469 -2.27 14.69 2.19
CA VAL A 469 -3.01 15.61 3.07
C VAL A 469 -3.19 15.08 4.49
N PHE A 470 -3.00 13.79 4.74
CA PHE A 470 -3.27 13.17 6.04
C PHE A 470 -2.56 13.84 7.23
N PRO A 471 -1.24 14.15 7.20
CA PRO A 471 -0.60 14.86 8.31
C PRO A 471 -1.19 16.26 8.55
N TRP A 472 -1.57 16.93 7.47
CA TRP A 472 -2.22 18.24 7.54
C TRP A 472 -3.65 18.14 8.10
N GLU A 473 -4.42 17.11 7.72
CA GLU A 473 -5.75 16.83 8.29
C GLU A 473 -5.67 16.62 9.80
N LEU A 474 -4.72 15.78 10.26
CA LEU A 474 -4.51 15.55 11.68
C LEU A 474 -4.15 16.84 12.44
N ALA A 475 -3.32 17.70 11.86
CA ALA A 475 -2.89 18.93 12.51
C ALA A 475 -3.99 20.00 12.57
N ASN A 476 -4.87 20.07 11.55
CA ASN A 476 -5.86 21.15 11.43
C ASN A 476 -7.27 20.76 11.84
N PHE A 477 -7.67 19.51 11.58
CA PHE A 477 -9.01 19.01 11.91
C PHE A 477 -9.02 18.17 13.18
N GLY A 478 -7.84 17.70 13.62
CA GLY A 478 -7.69 16.76 14.71
C GLY A 478 -8.00 15.32 14.35
N SER A 479 -7.57 14.42 15.21
CA SER A 479 -7.70 12.98 14.98
C SER A 479 -9.16 12.53 14.90
N ALA A 480 -10.03 13.04 15.78
CA ALA A 480 -11.45 12.68 15.81
C ALA A 480 -12.16 12.99 14.49
N THR A 481 -12.00 14.22 13.97
CA THR A 481 -12.65 14.66 12.73
C THR A 481 -12.09 13.93 11.51
N THR A 482 -10.78 13.73 11.45
CA THR A 482 -10.11 13.02 10.36
C THR A 482 -10.65 11.60 10.20
N PHE A 483 -10.73 10.82 11.28
CA PHE A 483 -11.28 9.46 11.22
C PHE A 483 -12.80 9.44 10.96
N LEU A 484 -13.53 10.46 11.44
CA LEU A 484 -14.95 10.61 11.10
C LEU A 484 -15.16 10.81 9.59
N ILE A 485 -14.35 11.63 8.93
CA ILE A 485 -14.41 11.86 7.49
C ILE A 485 -14.21 10.53 6.74
N TYR A 486 -13.22 9.73 7.10
CA TYR A 486 -12.98 8.42 6.48
C TYR A 486 -14.13 7.44 6.75
N GLY A 487 -14.73 7.48 7.94
CA GLY A 487 -15.94 6.73 8.26
C GLY A 487 -17.15 7.12 7.40
N ILE A 488 -17.33 8.42 7.12
CA ILE A 488 -18.38 8.93 6.23
C ILE A 488 -18.17 8.43 4.80
N PHE A 489 -16.94 8.45 4.27
CA PHE A 489 -16.65 7.87 2.96
C PHE A 489 -16.97 6.37 2.90
N ALA A 490 -16.66 5.62 3.96
CA ALA A 490 -17.03 4.21 4.04
C ALA A 490 -18.55 4.01 4.06
N ALA A 491 -19.29 4.83 4.80
CA ALA A 491 -20.76 4.78 4.84
C ALA A 491 -21.41 5.14 3.49
N ILE A 492 -20.89 6.16 2.80
CA ILE A 492 -21.32 6.50 1.43
C ILE A 492 -21.05 5.32 0.49
N GLY A 493 -19.86 4.71 0.60
CA GLY A 493 -19.51 3.53 -0.18
C GLY A 493 -20.41 2.33 0.10
N LEU A 494 -20.76 2.10 1.36
CA LEU A 494 -21.68 1.05 1.77
C LEU A 494 -23.06 1.24 1.12
N VAL A 495 -23.62 2.45 1.19
CA VAL A 495 -24.90 2.77 0.57
C VAL A 495 -24.84 2.58 -0.95
N PHE A 496 -23.77 3.07 -1.59
CA PHE A 496 -23.57 2.91 -3.02
C PHE A 496 -23.51 1.43 -3.45
N VAL A 497 -22.70 0.62 -2.75
CA VAL A 497 -22.55 -0.81 -3.05
C VAL A 497 -23.88 -1.55 -2.81
N ALA A 498 -24.57 -1.24 -1.73
CA ALA A 498 -25.83 -1.90 -1.41
C ALA A 498 -26.91 -1.64 -2.46
N LEU A 499 -27.00 -0.41 -2.97
CA LEU A 499 -28.09 0.02 -3.88
C LEU A 499 -27.75 -0.18 -5.36
N ILE A 500 -26.49 0.03 -5.76
CA ILE A 500 -26.12 0.16 -7.18
C ILE A 500 -25.32 -1.04 -7.69
N LEU A 501 -24.41 -1.60 -6.87
CA LEU A 501 -23.57 -2.69 -7.31
C LEU A 501 -24.37 -4.00 -7.46
N PRO A 502 -24.37 -4.65 -8.64
CA PRO A 502 -24.91 -6.00 -8.79
C PRO A 502 -23.95 -7.05 -8.23
N GLU A 503 -24.47 -8.23 -7.88
CA GLU A 503 -23.62 -9.38 -7.57
C GLU A 503 -23.10 -9.99 -8.88
N THR A 504 -21.79 -10.21 -8.92
CA THR A 504 -21.11 -10.76 -10.12
C THR A 504 -20.81 -12.26 -10.00
N LYS A 505 -20.85 -12.80 -8.78
CA LYS A 505 -20.54 -14.21 -8.52
C LYS A 505 -21.42 -15.16 -9.33
N GLY A 506 -20.77 -16.14 -9.96
CA GLY A 506 -21.47 -17.24 -10.66
C GLY A 506 -22.08 -16.83 -12.00
N ARG A 507 -21.80 -15.62 -12.50
CA ARG A 507 -22.21 -15.15 -13.83
C ARG A 507 -21.05 -15.20 -14.81
N SER A 508 -21.34 -15.49 -16.08
CA SER A 508 -20.33 -15.35 -17.13
C SER A 508 -20.06 -13.88 -17.43
N LEU A 509 -18.90 -13.59 -18.03
CA LEU A 509 -18.55 -12.22 -18.41
C LEU A 509 -19.52 -11.67 -19.46
N GLU A 510 -20.01 -12.52 -20.35
CA GLU A 510 -20.99 -12.20 -21.40
C GLU A 510 -22.36 -11.85 -20.80
N GLU A 511 -22.79 -12.58 -19.76
CA GLU A 511 -24.03 -12.28 -19.03
C GLU A 511 -23.92 -10.93 -18.30
N LEU A 512 -22.79 -10.65 -17.67
CA LEU A 512 -22.55 -9.38 -17.00
C LEU A 512 -22.51 -8.23 -18.00
N GLU A 513 -21.87 -8.40 -19.15
CA GLU A 513 -21.85 -7.41 -20.22
C GLU A 513 -23.27 -7.08 -20.72
N THR A 514 -24.07 -8.11 -20.99
CA THR A 514 -25.47 -7.93 -21.42
C THR A 514 -26.33 -7.22 -20.38
N MET A 515 -26.10 -7.49 -19.09
CA MET A 515 -26.86 -6.90 -17.98
C MET A 515 -26.47 -5.44 -17.69
N LEU A 516 -25.19 -5.10 -17.83
CA LEU A 516 -24.62 -3.86 -17.34
C LEU A 516 -24.39 -2.82 -18.45
N VAL A 517 -24.10 -3.27 -19.65
CA VAL A 517 -23.90 -2.43 -20.82
C VAL A 517 -25.20 -2.33 -21.57
N LYS A 518 -25.85 -1.18 -21.49
CA LYS A 518 -27.08 -0.94 -22.28
C LYS A 518 -26.70 -0.91 -23.75
N ASN A 519 -27.23 -1.83 -24.54
CA ASN A 519 -27.11 -1.74 -25.98
C ASN A 519 -27.58 -0.33 -26.42
N PRO A 520 -26.79 0.41 -27.18
CA PRO A 520 -27.32 1.60 -27.85
C PRO A 520 -28.42 1.12 -28.79
N ALA A 521 -29.63 1.62 -28.59
CA ALA A 521 -30.75 1.39 -29.49
C ALA A 521 -30.44 1.98 -30.87
#